data_ff91a065ea6d952f8102e8c0ad4b52df
#
_entry.id   ff91a065ea6d952f8102e8c0ad4b52df
#
_cell.length_a   1.000
_cell.length_b   1.000
_cell.length_c   1.000
_cell.angle_alpha   90.00
_cell.angle_beta   90.00
_cell.angle_gamma   90.00
#
_symmetry.space_group_name_H-M   'P 1'
#
loop_
_entity.id
_entity.type
_entity.pdbx_description
1 polymer ?
#
loop_
_entity_poly.entity_id
_entity_poly.type
_entity_poly.pdbx_seq_one_letter_code
_entity_poly.pdbx_strand_id
1 'polypeptide(L)'
;MQVVAIAGRNEKMKERFDELVKATKTESNVKILSFTNQVPELMSVSDLVITKPGGLTTTESLASGLPLIIIDPLPGQEEENAEFIENSGAGIWVKDSDNIETILLDIFNNPDKLESMKSKARLIAKKNSTQNIVETLLG
;
A
#
# COMPACT_ATOMS: atom_id res chain seq x y z
N MET A 1 -10.05 4.17 13.10
CA MET A 1 -9.02 4.06 12.04
C MET A 1 -7.86 4.97 12.40
N GLN A 2 -6.65 4.48 12.25
CA GLN A 2 -5.44 5.28 12.41
C GLN A 2 -4.68 5.32 11.10
N VAL A 3 -4.13 6.48 10.76
CA VAL A 3 -3.43 6.71 9.50
C VAL A 3 -2.03 7.26 9.81
N VAL A 4 -1.04 6.68 9.16
CA VAL A 4 0.31 7.25 9.13
C VAL A 4 0.61 7.61 7.69
N ALA A 5 0.84 8.88 7.43
CA ALA A 5 1.20 9.37 6.11
C ALA A 5 2.68 9.77 6.10
N ILE A 6 3.39 9.31 5.09
CA ILE A 6 4.83 9.56 4.97
C ILE A 6 5.05 10.46 3.75
N ALA A 7 5.46 11.68 4.02
CA ALA A 7 5.75 12.68 2.98
C ALA A 7 7.17 12.56 2.41
N GLY A 8 8.02 11.74 3.03
CA GLY A 8 9.40 11.61 2.64
C GLY A 8 10.16 12.92 2.84
N ARG A 9 10.93 13.30 1.84
CA ARG A 9 11.71 14.54 1.88
C ARG A 9 10.99 15.75 1.27
N ASN A 10 9.70 15.58 0.94
CA ASN A 10 8.89 16.65 0.36
C ASN A 10 8.24 17.48 1.47
N GLU A 11 8.91 18.58 1.85
CA GLU A 11 8.45 19.47 2.92
C GLU A 11 7.12 20.14 2.59
N LYS A 12 6.90 20.52 1.34
CA LYS A 12 5.63 21.13 0.91
C LYS A 12 4.46 20.16 1.06
N MET A 13 4.67 18.89 0.75
CA MET A 13 3.66 17.86 0.94
C MET A 13 3.36 17.66 2.41
N LYS A 14 4.38 17.64 3.26
CA LYS A 14 4.22 17.54 4.71
C LYS A 14 3.39 18.71 5.26
N GLU A 15 3.70 19.93 4.84
CA GLU A 15 2.95 21.11 5.24
C GLU A 15 1.48 21.03 4.83
N ARG A 16 1.21 20.58 3.61
CA ARG A 16 -0.17 20.39 3.12
C ARG A 16 -0.92 19.34 3.94
N PHE A 17 -0.28 18.25 4.28
CA PHE A 17 -0.88 17.21 5.12
C PHE A 17 -1.16 17.74 6.52
N ASP A 18 -0.21 18.45 7.12
CA ASP A 18 -0.38 19.06 8.45
C ASP A 18 -1.54 20.04 8.46
N GLU A 19 -1.67 20.89 7.45
CA GLU A 19 -2.79 21.83 7.31
C GLU A 19 -4.11 21.10 7.19
N LEU A 20 -4.16 20.04 6.37
CA LEU A 20 -5.38 19.23 6.17
C LEU A 20 -5.81 18.56 7.46
N VAL A 21 -4.87 17.99 8.19
CA VAL A 21 -5.12 17.33 9.48
C VAL A 21 -5.72 18.33 10.47
N LYS A 22 -5.16 19.54 10.56
CA LYS A 22 -5.69 20.60 11.42
C LYS A 22 -7.08 21.05 10.98
N ALA A 23 -7.28 21.25 9.67
CA ALA A 23 -8.55 21.69 9.12
C ALA A 23 -9.67 20.67 9.36
N THR A 24 -9.37 19.37 9.31
CA THR A 24 -10.33 18.28 9.53
C THR A 24 -10.42 17.83 10.98
N LYS A 25 -9.61 18.40 11.87
CA LYS A 25 -9.55 18.04 13.29
C LYS A 25 -9.32 16.54 13.52
N THR A 26 -8.38 15.97 12.76
CA THR A 26 -8.08 14.53 12.82
C THR A 26 -6.71 14.24 13.47
N GLU A 27 -6.15 15.17 14.21
CA GLU A 27 -4.81 15.06 14.82
C GLU A 27 -4.65 13.81 15.70
N SER A 28 -5.73 13.37 16.33
CA SER A 28 -5.69 12.18 17.19
C SER A 28 -5.61 10.87 16.40
N ASN A 29 -5.97 10.88 15.12
CA ASN A 29 -6.07 9.67 14.29
C ASN A 29 -5.05 9.64 13.14
N VAL A 30 -4.43 10.76 12.83
CA VAL A 30 -3.51 10.90 11.68
C VAL A 30 -2.17 11.41 12.15
N LYS A 31 -1.11 10.68 11.81
CA LYS A 31 0.26 11.09 12.06
C LYS A 31 0.96 11.31 10.74
N ILE A 32 1.57 12.47 10.58
CA ILE A 32 2.33 12.81 9.37
C ILE A 32 3.83 12.72 9.70
N LEU A 33 4.53 11.90 8.93
CA LEU A 33 5.98 11.75 9.07
C LEU A 33 6.68 12.37 7.85
N SER A 34 7.86 12.93 8.08
CA SER A 34 8.79 13.27 7.03
C SER A 34 9.51 11.99 6.56
N PHE A 35 10.79 12.10 6.21
CA PHE A 35 11.58 10.91 5.92
C PHE A 35 11.68 10.02 7.17
N THR A 36 11.52 8.70 6.97
CA THR A 36 11.70 7.71 8.03
C THR A 36 12.39 6.48 7.48
N ASN A 37 13.20 5.82 8.32
CA ASN A 37 13.80 4.51 8.02
C ASN A 37 13.04 3.37 8.72
N GLN A 38 11.86 3.67 9.28
CA GLN A 38 11.03 2.71 10.02
C GLN A 38 9.87 2.15 9.19
N VAL A 39 9.96 2.23 7.86
CA VAL A 39 8.89 1.74 6.99
C VAL A 39 8.60 0.25 7.20
N PRO A 40 9.60 -0.65 7.31
CA PRO A 40 9.32 -2.05 7.59
C PRO A 40 8.54 -2.27 8.88
N GLU A 41 8.89 -1.55 9.95
CA GLU A 41 8.19 -1.64 11.24
C GLU A 41 6.76 -1.13 11.14
N LEU A 42 6.54 -0.04 10.41
CA LEU A 42 5.20 0.50 10.18
C LEU A 42 4.36 -0.47 9.35
N MET A 43 4.93 -1.11 8.35
CA MET A 43 4.24 -2.12 7.55
C MET A 43 3.83 -3.32 8.39
N SER A 44 4.68 -3.74 9.34
CA SER A 44 4.39 -4.90 10.18
C SER A 44 3.18 -4.73 11.09
N VAL A 45 2.80 -3.49 11.40
CA VAL A 45 1.65 -3.19 12.27
C VAL A 45 0.46 -2.60 11.51
N SER A 46 0.56 -2.48 10.22
CA SER A 46 -0.50 -1.91 9.38
C SER A 46 -1.42 -2.98 8.80
N ASP A 47 -2.62 -2.60 8.43
CA ASP A 47 -3.62 -3.49 7.83
C ASP A 47 -3.67 -3.36 6.31
N LEU A 48 -3.31 -2.21 5.77
CA LEU A 48 -3.20 -2.00 4.34
C LEU A 48 -2.29 -0.79 4.06
N VAL A 49 -1.87 -0.66 2.82
CA VAL A 49 -1.04 0.46 2.39
C VAL A 49 -1.64 1.13 1.16
N ILE A 50 -1.59 2.46 1.12
CA ILE A 50 -1.99 3.26 -0.04
C ILE A 50 -0.71 3.81 -0.65
N THR A 51 -0.43 3.44 -1.89
CA THR A 51 0.85 3.80 -2.50
C THR A 51 0.83 3.70 -4.01
N LYS A 52 1.84 4.27 -4.65
CA LYS A 52 2.18 3.95 -6.03
C LYS A 52 2.88 2.59 -6.06
N PRO A 53 2.65 1.77 -7.09
CA PRO A 53 3.16 0.40 -7.11
C PRO A 53 4.60 0.30 -7.63
N GLY A 54 5.52 1.02 -7.01
CA GLY A 54 6.95 0.89 -7.29
C GLY A 54 7.45 -0.49 -6.89
N GLY A 55 8.49 -1.00 -7.57
CA GLY A 55 8.95 -2.37 -7.40
C GLY A 55 9.30 -2.73 -5.97
N LEU A 56 10.10 -1.89 -5.30
CA LEU A 56 10.53 -2.16 -3.93
C LEU A 56 9.37 -2.09 -2.94
N THR A 57 8.55 -1.03 -3.01
CA THR A 57 7.40 -0.87 -2.12
C THR A 57 6.40 -2.01 -2.29
N THR A 58 6.15 -2.43 -3.53
CA THR A 58 5.27 -3.55 -3.84
C THR A 58 5.78 -4.83 -3.19
N THR A 59 7.06 -5.15 -3.39
CA THR A 59 7.68 -6.35 -2.84
C THR A 59 7.63 -6.36 -1.30
N GLU A 60 7.97 -5.25 -0.67
CA GLU A 60 7.96 -5.12 0.78
C GLU A 60 6.55 -5.24 1.35
N SER A 61 5.56 -4.63 0.69
CA SER A 61 4.16 -4.70 1.13
C SER A 61 3.63 -6.12 1.07
N LEU A 62 3.86 -6.82 -0.03
CA LEU A 62 3.45 -8.22 -0.19
C LEU A 62 4.13 -9.13 0.82
N ALA A 63 5.43 -8.93 1.05
CA ALA A 63 6.18 -9.70 2.04
C ALA A 63 5.66 -9.50 3.47
N SER A 64 5.13 -8.32 3.76
CA SER A 64 4.51 -8.01 5.05
C SER A 64 3.04 -8.48 5.13
N GLY A 65 2.51 -9.07 4.08
CA GLY A 65 1.11 -9.49 4.03
C GLY A 65 0.13 -8.32 3.95
N LEU A 66 0.58 -7.17 3.42
CA LEU A 66 -0.25 -5.98 3.30
C LEU A 66 -0.93 -5.90 1.94
N PRO A 67 -2.27 -5.78 1.91
CA PRO A 67 -2.97 -5.40 0.69
C PRO A 67 -2.59 -3.99 0.25
N LEU A 68 -2.59 -3.76 -1.06
CA LEU A 68 -2.25 -2.47 -1.63
C LEU A 68 -3.48 -1.79 -2.23
N ILE A 69 -3.68 -0.54 -1.86
CA ILE A 69 -4.56 0.36 -2.60
C ILE A 69 -3.65 1.21 -3.48
N ILE A 70 -3.75 1.00 -4.78
CA ILE A 70 -2.80 1.55 -5.74
C ILE A 70 -3.37 2.82 -6.33
N ILE A 71 -2.58 3.89 -6.23
CA ILE A 71 -2.94 5.19 -6.76
C ILE A 71 -1.91 5.62 -7.80
N ASP A 72 -2.39 6.23 -8.85
CA ASP A 72 -1.61 7.02 -9.80
C ASP A 72 -0.31 6.33 -10.27
N PRO A 73 -0.37 5.08 -10.77
CA PRO A 73 0.83 4.40 -11.25
C PRO A 73 1.38 5.10 -12.49
N LEU A 74 2.71 5.16 -12.57
CA LEU A 74 3.37 5.68 -13.75
C LEU A 74 3.23 4.70 -14.92
N PRO A 75 3.11 5.20 -16.17
CA PRO A 75 3.05 4.31 -17.34
C PRO A 75 4.24 3.35 -17.40
N GLY A 76 3.99 2.13 -17.84
CA GLY A 76 4.99 1.09 -17.96
C GLY A 76 5.01 0.16 -16.79
N GLN A 77 6.13 0.03 -16.08
CA GLN A 77 6.34 -0.97 -15.04
C GLN A 77 5.36 -0.83 -13.87
N GLU A 78 5.03 0.38 -13.47
CA GLU A 78 4.09 0.58 -12.34
C GLU A 78 2.67 0.17 -12.72
N GLU A 79 2.23 0.43 -13.94
CA GLU A 79 0.93 -0.05 -14.41
C GLU A 79 0.89 -1.58 -14.50
N GLU A 80 1.96 -2.21 -14.95
CA GLU A 80 2.07 -3.68 -14.98
C GLU A 80 1.98 -4.26 -13.57
N ASN A 81 2.67 -3.64 -12.61
CA ASN A 81 2.58 -4.03 -11.20
C ASN A 81 1.16 -3.88 -10.66
N ALA A 82 0.49 -2.77 -11.01
CA ALA A 82 -0.89 -2.52 -10.59
C ALA A 82 -1.84 -3.59 -11.12
N GLU A 83 -1.75 -3.94 -12.40
CA GLU A 83 -2.55 -5.01 -13.00
C GLU A 83 -2.31 -6.35 -12.32
N PHE A 84 -1.05 -6.70 -12.11
CA PHE A 84 -0.68 -7.95 -11.45
C PHE A 84 -1.30 -8.06 -10.06
N ILE A 85 -1.19 -7.02 -9.26
CA ILE A 85 -1.71 -6.98 -7.89
C ILE A 85 -3.23 -7.06 -7.89
N GLU A 86 -3.89 -6.29 -8.74
CA GLU A 86 -5.35 -6.28 -8.83
C GLU A 86 -5.89 -7.64 -9.29
N ASN A 87 -5.30 -8.21 -10.34
CA ASN A 87 -5.71 -9.52 -10.86
C ASN A 87 -5.49 -10.65 -9.87
N SER A 88 -4.48 -10.54 -9.02
CA SER A 88 -4.19 -11.53 -7.99
C SER A 88 -5.09 -11.42 -6.76
N GLY A 89 -5.82 -10.31 -6.63
CA GLY A 89 -6.70 -10.05 -5.49
C GLY A 89 -6.01 -9.50 -4.25
N ALA A 90 -4.72 -9.17 -4.34
CA ALA A 90 -3.95 -8.62 -3.23
C ALA A 90 -4.09 -7.11 -3.09
N GLY A 91 -4.80 -6.46 -3.99
CA GLY A 91 -5.00 -5.03 -3.93
C GLY A 91 -6.04 -4.54 -4.92
N ILE A 92 -6.24 -3.24 -4.92
CA ILE A 92 -7.19 -2.55 -5.79
C ILE A 92 -6.47 -1.38 -6.45
N TRP A 93 -6.56 -1.29 -7.76
CA TRP A 93 -6.07 -0.14 -8.52
C TRP A 93 -7.19 0.89 -8.62
N VAL A 94 -7.00 2.03 -7.96
CA VAL A 94 -7.97 3.13 -7.99
C VAL A 94 -7.80 3.90 -9.29
N LYS A 95 -8.81 3.81 -10.15
CA LYS A 95 -8.83 4.51 -11.44
C LYS A 95 -9.41 5.92 -11.26
N ASP A 96 -9.27 6.77 -12.27
CA ASP A 96 -9.76 8.16 -12.23
C ASP A 96 -11.27 8.27 -11.97
N SER A 97 -12.04 7.29 -12.42
CA SER A 97 -13.49 7.25 -12.20
C SER A 97 -13.90 6.69 -10.84
N ASP A 98 -12.94 6.13 -10.08
CA ASP A 98 -13.23 5.50 -8.81
C ASP A 98 -13.17 6.52 -7.66
N ASN A 99 -13.90 6.23 -6.59
CA ASN A 99 -13.87 6.99 -5.36
C ASN A 99 -13.13 6.19 -4.30
N ILE A 100 -11.95 6.67 -3.89
CA ILE A 100 -11.10 5.97 -2.92
C ILE A 100 -11.78 5.84 -1.55
N GLU A 101 -12.55 6.83 -1.15
CA GLU A 101 -13.28 6.78 0.12
C GLU A 101 -14.26 5.61 0.14
N THR A 102 -15.03 5.43 -0.93
CA THR A 102 -15.96 4.32 -1.08
C THR A 102 -15.24 2.97 -1.02
N ILE A 103 -14.09 2.86 -1.69
CA ILE A 103 -13.27 1.65 -1.68
C ILE A 103 -12.79 1.32 -0.27
N LEU A 104 -12.28 2.31 0.45
CA LEU A 104 -11.77 2.12 1.81
C LEU A 104 -12.89 1.74 2.78
N LEU A 105 -14.04 2.40 2.69
CA LEU A 105 -15.19 2.09 3.54
C LEU A 105 -15.68 0.66 3.29
N ASP A 106 -15.72 0.22 2.02
CA ASP A 106 -16.11 -1.14 1.69
C ASP A 106 -15.15 -2.17 2.32
N ILE A 107 -13.86 -1.92 2.27
CA ILE A 107 -12.85 -2.82 2.87
C ILE A 107 -13.00 -2.85 4.39
N PHE A 108 -13.11 -1.70 5.05
CA PHE A 108 -13.17 -1.64 6.51
C PHE A 108 -14.50 -2.14 7.08
N ASN A 109 -15.59 -2.06 6.32
CA ASN A 109 -16.88 -2.60 6.72
C ASN A 109 -17.02 -4.10 6.43
N ASN A 110 -16.07 -4.70 5.74
CA ASN A 110 -16.06 -6.12 5.37
C ASN A 110 -14.75 -6.79 5.80
N PRO A 111 -14.63 -7.18 7.09
CA PRO A 111 -13.40 -7.82 7.59
C PRO A 111 -12.95 -9.05 6.79
N ASP A 112 -13.90 -9.83 6.28
CA ASP A 112 -13.58 -11.00 5.45
C ASP A 112 -12.90 -10.62 4.15
N LYS A 113 -13.29 -9.49 3.56
CA LYS A 113 -12.65 -8.96 2.35
C LYS A 113 -11.20 -8.60 2.61
N LEU A 114 -10.93 -7.89 3.71
CA LEU A 114 -9.58 -7.50 4.10
C LEU A 114 -8.72 -8.75 4.36
N GLU A 115 -9.23 -9.72 5.10
CA GLU A 115 -8.51 -10.98 5.37
C GLU A 115 -8.22 -11.77 4.10
N SER A 116 -9.14 -11.80 3.15
CA SER A 116 -8.93 -12.43 1.86
C SER A 116 -7.80 -11.75 1.09
N MET A 117 -7.77 -10.43 1.08
CA MET A 117 -6.72 -9.65 0.42
C MET A 117 -5.35 -9.91 1.07
N LYS A 118 -5.30 -9.96 2.40
CA LYS A 118 -4.08 -10.28 3.16
C LYS A 118 -3.57 -11.68 2.82
N SER A 119 -4.44 -12.65 2.76
CA SER A 119 -4.09 -14.03 2.42
C SER A 119 -3.50 -14.12 1.02
N LYS A 120 -4.08 -13.42 0.06
CA LYS A 120 -3.58 -13.38 -1.31
C LYS A 120 -2.23 -12.68 -1.41
N ALA A 121 -2.02 -11.61 -0.65
CA ALA A 121 -0.73 -10.94 -0.57
C ALA A 121 0.37 -11.89 -0.08
N ARG A 122 0.11 -12.63 0.99
CA ARG A 122 1.04 -13.62 1.53
C ARG A 122 1.34 -14.74 0.54
N LEU A 123 0.33 -15.21 -0.17
CA LEU A 123 0.48 -16.27 -1.15
C LEU A 123 1.36 -15.84 -2.33
N ILE A 124 1.19 -14.64 -2.83
CA ILE A 124 1.99 -14.09 -3.91
C ILE A 124 3.44 -13.92 -3.48
N ALA A 125 3.68 -13.36 -2.29
CA ALA A 125 5.01 -13.18 -1.75
C ALA A 125 5.75 -14.51 -1.63
N LYS A 126 5.08 -15.55 -1.17
CA LYS A 126 5.64 -16.90 -1.06
C LYS A 126 6.01 -17.49 -2.41
N LYS A 127 5.15 -17.36 -3.41
CA LYS A 127 5.41 -17.85 -4.77
C LYS A 127 6.60 -17.11 -5.39
N ASN A 128 6.67 -15.80 -5.26
CA ASN A 128 7.74 -14.99 -5.81
C ASN A 128 9.09 -15.35 -5.17
N SER A 129 9.11 -15.54 -3.85
CA SER A 129 10.33 -15.96 -3.13
C SER A 129 10.83 -17.32 -3.63
N THR A 130 9.94 -18.28 -3.81
CA THR A 130 10.28 -19.61 -4.32
C THR A 130 10.83 -19.53 -5.74
N GLN A 131 10.19 -18.77 -6.61
CA GLN A 131 10.63 -18.57 -8.00
C GLN A 131 12.01 -17.92 -8.05
N ASN A 132 12.25 -16.89 -7.25
CA ASN A 132 13.53 -16.21 -7.19
C ASN A 132 14.67 -17.15 -6.76
N ILE A 133 14.41 -18.04 -5.79
CA ILE A 133 15.38 -19.04 -5.35
C ILE A 133 15.71 -19.99 -6.51
N VAL A 134 14.71 -20.48 -7.21
CA VAL A 134 14.90 -21.39 -8.36
C VAL A 134 15.70 -20.69 -9.46
N GLU A 135 15.37 -19.47 -9.82
CA GLU A 135 16.10 -18.70 -10.83
C GLU A 135 17.55 -18.48 -10.43
N THR A 136 17.81 -18.19 -9.16
CA THR A 136 19.17 -18.04 -8.64
C THR A 136 19.98 -19.33 -8.77
N LEU A 137 19.38 -20.47 -8.50
CA LEU A 137 20.03 -21.78 -8.59
C LEU A 137 20.30 -22.22 -10.01
N LEU A 138 19.43 -21.85 -10.96
CA LEU A 138 19.52 -22.22 -12.36
C LEU A 138 20.31 -21.21 -13.20
N GLY A 139 20.41 -20.01 -12.72
CA GLY A 139 21.11 -18.93 -13.42
C GLY A 139 22.55 -18.80 -13.06
#